data_be91aea2d17669da868aaecb71fb2f33
#
_entry.id   be91aea2d17669da868aaecb71fb2f33
#
_cell.length_a   1.000
_cell.length_b   1.000
_cell.length_c   1.000
_cell.angle_alpha   90.00
_cell.angle_beta   90.00
_cell.angle_gamma   90.00
#
_symmetry.space_group_name_H-M   'P 1'
#
loop_
_entity.id
_entity.type
_entity.pdbx_description
1 polymer ?
#
loop_
_entity_poly.entity_id
_entity_poly.type
_entity_poly.pdbx_seq_one_letter_code
_entity_poly.pdbx_strand_id
1 'polypeptide(L)'
;MGESREDISGLVETLVLPLVDEPDAVSIESSDTEMGSVLIEVRVAQADAGKVIGRQGRVIKAIRTLARAAGSRHGLDVEVELIDE
;
A
#
# COMPACT_ATOMS: atom_id res chain seq x y z
N MET A 1 -18.00 7.39 -3.89
CA MET A 1 -17.22 8.40 -4.55
C MET A 1 -15.85 7.90 -4.91
N GLY A 2 -15.35 8.34 -6.06
CA GLY A 2 -14.06 7.87 -6.54
C GLY A 2 -12.88 8.21 -5.66
N GLU A 3 -13.03 9.25 -4.82
CA GLU A 3 -11.95 9.68 -3.94
C GLU A 3 -11.55 8.64 -2.91
N SER A 4 -12.43 7.70 -2.57
CA SER A 4 -12.12 6.71 -1.54
C SER A 4 -10.88 5.89 -1.87
N ARG A 5 -10.74 5.45 -3.12
CA ARG A 5 -9.56 4.70 -3.53
C ARG A 5 -8.32 5.55 -3.55
N GLU A 6 -8.47 6.78 -4.02
CA GLU A 6 -7.35 7.71 -4.07
C GLU A 6 -6.89 8.06 -2.67
N ASP A 7 -7.83 8.18 -1.73
CA ASP A 7 -7.49 8.43 -0.34
C ASP A 7 -6.69 7.29 0.26
N ILE A 8 -7.07 6.04 -0.06
CA ILE A 8 -6.36 4.87 0.45
C ILE A 8 -4.99 4.77 -0.20
N SER A 9 -4.91 4.98 -1.51
CA SER A 9 -3.62 4.98 -2.22
C SER A 9 -2.70 6.06 -1.68
N GLY A 10 -3.25 7.25 -1.43
CA GLY A 10 -2.49 8.35 -0.86
C GLY A 10 -1.99 8.05 0.54
N LEU A 11 -2.80 7.37 1.35
CA LEU A 11 -2.38 6.95 2.67
C LEU A 11 -1.21 5.97 2.57
N VAL A 12 -1.31 4.96 1.71
CA VAL A 12 -0.25 3.98 1.54
C VAL A 12 1.04 4.67 1.06
N GLU A 13 0.92 5.58 0.11
CA GLU A 13 2.08 6.33 -0.38
C GLU A 13 2.72 7.13 0.75
N THR A 14 1.89 7.80 1.56
CA THR A 14 2.36 8.59 2.69
C THR A 14 3.12 7.72 3.70
N LEU A 15 2.68 6.48 3.88
CA LEU A 15 3.35 5.56 4.80
C LEU A 15 4.63 4.98 4.21
N VAL A 16 4.69 4.80 2.90
CA VAL A 16 5.83 4.16 2.23
C VAL A 16 6.97 5.14 1.96
N LEU A 17 6.66 6.34 1.51
CA LEU A 17 7.69 7.30 1.10
C LEU A 17 8.74 7.58 2.17
N PRO A 18 8.39 7.77 3.45
CA PRO A 18 9.40 8.03 4.47
C PRO A 18 10.35 6.86 4.74
N LEU A 19 10.01 5.67 4.27
CA LEU A 19 10.78 4.47 4.55
C LEU A 19 11.87 4.18 3.52
N VAL A 20 11.78 4.81 2.35
CA VAL A 20 12.64 4.45 1.22
C VAL A 20 13.73 5.48 1.00
N ASP A 21 14.83 5.03 0.40
CA ASP A 21 15.93 5.90 -0.01
C ASP A 21 15.73 6.41 -1.43
N GLU A 22 14.93 5.72 -2.24
CA GLU A 22 14.70 6.08 -3.63
C GLU A 22 13.22 6.35 -3.87
N PRO A 23 12.74 7.54 -3.45
CA PRO A 23 11.32 7.85 -3.58
C PRO A 23 10.85 7.92 -5.03
N ASP A 24 11.74 8.21 -5.98
CA ASP A 24 11.38 8.27 -7.39
C ASP A 24 11.02 6.89 -7.94
N ALA A 25 11.43 5.83 -7.26
CA ALA A 25 11.13 4.46 -7.68
C ALA A 25 9.81 3.95 -7.10
N VAL A 26 9.17 4.73 -6.24
CA VAL A 26 7.91 4.30 -5.61
C VAL A 26 6.76 4.48 -6.59
N SER A 27 5.95 3.44 -6.72
CA SER A 27 4.75 3.47 -7.55
C SER A 27 3.63 2.77 -6.79
N ILE A 28 2.51 3.45 -6.65
CA ILE A 28 1.33 2.92 -5.96
C ILE A 28 0.20 2.85 -6.97
N GLU A 29 -0.33 1.65 -7.19
CA GLU A 29 -1.44 1.45 -8.13
C GLU A 29 -2.58 0.75 -7.42
N SER A 30 -3.80 1.22 -7.68
CA SER A 30 -4.99 0.57 -7.14
C SER A 30 -5.82 0.00 -8.30
N SER A 31 -6.42 -1.15 -8.04
CA SER A 31 -7.29 -1.78 -9.01
C SER A 31 -8.39 -2.55 -8.30
N ASP A 32 -9.47 -2.82 -9.01
CA ASP A 32 -10.54 -3.67 -8.49
C ASP A 32 -10.23 -5.12 -8.78
N THR A 33 -10.50 -5.98 -7.82
CA THR A 33 -10.39 -7.41 -8.02
C THR A 33 -11.75 -7.97 -8.42
N GLU A 34 -11.74 -9.20 -8.96
CA GLU A 34 -12.98 -9.88 -9.32
C GLU A 34 -13.84 -10.17 -8.10
N MET A 35 -13.23 -10.20 -6.93
CA MET A 35 -13.93 -10.46 -5.68
C MET A 35 -14.57 -9.22 -5.08
N GLY A 36 -14.44 -8.09 -5.75
CA GLY A 36 -15.03 -6.85 -5.26
C GLY A 36 -14.18 -6.10 -4.24
N SER A 37 -12.93 -6.49 -4.06
CA SER A 37 -12.01 -5.78 -3.19
C SER A 37 -11.15 -4.83 -4.01
N VAL A 38 -10.40 -3.98 -3.31
CA VAL A 38 -9.44 -3.05 -3.91
C VAL A 38 -8.05 -3.58 -3.62
N LEU A 39 -7.26 -3.77 -4.67
CA LEU A 39 -5.87 -4.19 -4.53
C LEU A 39 -4.97 -2.98 -4.70
N ILE A 40 -4.13 -2.74 -3.71
CA ILE A 40 -3.13 -1.67 -3.75
C ILE A 40 -1.78 -2.35 -3.97
N GLU A 41 -1.18 -2.10 -5.13
CA GLU A 41 0.14 -2.64 -5.43
C GLU A 41 1.19 -1.57 -5.21
N VAL A 42 2.18 -1.91 -4.41
CA VAL A 42 3.26 -1.00 -4.04
C VAL A 42 4.55 -1.51 -4.69
N ARG A 43 5.18 -0.65 -5.48
CA ARG A 43 6.49 -0.95 -6.06
C ARG A 43 7.51 0.02 -5.50
N VAL A 44 8.67 -0.51 -5.14
CA VAL A 44 9.78 0.28 -4.62
C VAL A 44 11.07 -0.24 -5.24
N ALA A 45 12.15 0.53 -5.09
CA ALA A 45 13.46 0.03 -5.51
C ALA A 45 13.76 -1.25 -4.73
N GLN A 46 14.40 -2.21 -5.39
CA GLN A 46 14.70 -3.50 -4.78
C GLN A 46 15.46 -3.35 -3.46
N ALA A 47 16.37 -2.39 -3.41
CA ALA A 47 17.16 -2.15 -2.19
C ALA A 47 16.30 -1.64 -1.03
N ASP A 48 15.11 -1.10 -1.32
CA ASP A 48 14.23 -0.55 -0.30
C ASP A 48 13.16 -1.53 0.16
N ALA A 49 13.00 -2.66 -0.52
CA ALA A 49 11.93 -3.59 -0.21
C ALA A 49 11.98 -4.06 1.24
N GLY A 50 13.17 -4.36 1.74
CA GLY A 50 13.33 -4.82 3.12
C GLY A 50 12.88 -3.78 4.14
N LYS A 51 13.04 -2.50 3.82
CA LYS A 51 12.62 -1.43 4.73
C LYS A 51 11.11 -1.32 4.81
N VAL A 52 10.43 -1.59 3.72
CA VAL A 52 8.96 -1.54 3.66
C VAL A 52 8.37 -2.78 4.33
N ILE A 53 9.04 -3.92 4.21
CA ILE A 53 8.61 -5.14 4.90
C ILE A 53 8.84 -5.01 6.39
N GLY A 54 10.03 -4.55 6.76
CA GLY A 54 10.41 -4.40 8.15
C GLY A 54 10.81 -5.73 8.78
N ARG A 55 11.31 -5.65 10.02
CA ARG A 55 11.73 -6.84 10.75
C ARG A 55 10.51 -7.74 10.99
N GLN A 56 10.64 -8.99 10.55
CA GLN A 56 9.57 -9.99 10.71
C GLN A 56 8.25 -9.56 10.06
N GLY A 57 8.33 -8.68 9.06
CA GLY A 57 7.15 -8.23 8.35
C GLY A 57 6.29 -7.24 9.12
N ARG A 58 6.83 -6.63 10.18
CA ARG A 58 6.02 -5.76 11.04
C ARG A 58 5.56 -4.49 10.36
N VAL A 59 6.42 -3.91 9.50
CA VAL A 59 6.06 -2.66 8.84
C VAL A 59 4.97 -2.90 7.82
N ILE A 60 5.12 -3.90 6.95
CA ILE A 60 4.12 -4.17 5.93
C ILE A 60 2.79 -4.58 6.58
N LYS A 61 2.83 -5.30 7.70
CA LYS A 61 1.61 -5.64 8.41
C LYS A 61 0.89 -4.41 8.94
N ALA A 62 1.65 -3.44 9.45
CA ALA A 62 1.08 -2.19 9.92
C ALA A 62 0.47 -1.41 8.78
N ILE A 63 1.13 -1.36 7.63
CA ILE A 63 0.61 -0.68 6.46
C ILE A 63 -0.71 -1.32 6.03
N ARG A 64 -0.75 -2.66 5.98
CA ARG A 64 -1.97 -3.37 5.63
C ARG A 64 -3.10 -3.07 6.61
N THR A 65 -2.80 -3.05 7.90
CA THR A 65 -3.80 -2.77 8.93
C THR A 65 -4.39 -1.39 8.75
N LEU A 66 -3.54 -0.39 8.52
CA LEU A 66 -4.01 0.98 8.35
C LEU A 66 -4.81 1.14 7.05
N ALA A 67 -4.36 0.50 5.97
CA ALA A 67 -5.07 0.56 4.70
C ALA A 67 -6.45 -0.09 4.81
N ARG A 68 -6.53 -1.23 5.49
CA ARG A 68 -7.81 -1.92 5.70
C ARG A 68 -8.75 -1.09 6.55
N ALA A 69 -8.24 -0.45 7.60
CA ALA A 69 -9.05 0.41 8.44
C ALA A 69 -9.61 1.58 7.65
N ALA A 70 -8.78 2.20 6.82
CA ALA A 70 -9.23 3.30 5.97
C ALA A 70 -10.29 2.83 4.97
N GLY A 71 -10.07 1.66 4.36
CA GLY A 71 -11.02 1.11 3.41
C GLY A 71 -12.36 0.78 4.06
N SER A 72 -12.30 0.22 5.27
CA SER A 72 -13.51 -0.15 5.99
C SER A 72 -14.44 1.05 6.24
N ARG A 73 -13.85 2.21 6.45
CA ARG A 73 -14.65 3.43 6.65
C ARG A 73 -15.43 3.82 5.41
N HIS A 74 -15.00 3.35 4.25
CA HIS A 74 -15.68 3.63 2.98
C HIS A 74 -16.43 2.41 2.44
N GLY A 75 -16.55 1.36 3.26
CA GLY A 75 -17.21 0.14 2.82
C GLY A 75 -16.38 -0.65 1.80
N LEU A 76 -15.08 -0.46 1.78
CA LEU A 76 -14.18 -1.14 0.83
C LEU A 76 -13.34 -2.19 1.56
N ASP A 77 -13.15 -3.31 0.88
CA ASP A 77 -12.24 -4.37 1.33
C ASP A 77 -10.92 -4.14 0.60
N VAL A 78 -9.84 -3.94 1.35
CA VAL A 78 -8.56 -3.51 0.78
C VAL A 78 -7.48 -4.55 1.02
N GLU A 79 -6.71 -4.84 -0.02
CA GLU A 79 -5.53 -5.67 0.05
C GLU A 79 -4.33 -4.87 -0.40
N VAL A 80 -3.21 -5.03 0.30
CA VAL A 80 -1.97 -4.35 -0.06
C VAL A 80 -0.92 -5.40 -0.38
N GLU A 81 -0.25 -5.23 -1.51
CA GLU A 81 0.75 -6.16 -1.98
C GLU A 81 2.02 -5.40 -2.34
N LEU A 82 3.15 -5.86 -1.81
CA LEU A 82 4.44 -5.28 -2.18
C LEU A 82 4.98 -6.08 -3.35
N ILE A 83 5.24 -5.39 -4.43
CA ILE A 83 5.81 -5.99 -5.64
C ILE A 83 7.31 -5.77 -5.61
N ASP A 84 8.04 -6.87 -5.57
CA ASP A 84 9.49 -6.84 -5.54
C ASP A 84 10.01 -7.18 -6.94
N GLU A 85 10.74 -6.26 -7.54
CA GLU A 85 11.27 -6.50 -8.89
C GLU A 85 12.75 -6.71 -8.90
#